data_e59929223bab0bcae68e5f352c97762c
#
_entry.id   e59929223bab0bcae68e5f352c97762c
#
_cell.length_a   1.000
_cell.length_b   1.000
_cell.length_c   1.000
_cell.angle_alpha   90.00
_cell.angle_beta   90.00
_cell.angle_gamma   90.00
#
_symmetry.space_group_name_H-M   'P 1'
#
loop_
_entity.id
_entity.type
_entity.pdbx_description
1 polymer ?
#
loop_
_entity_poly.entity_id
_entity_poly.type
_entity_poly.pdbx_seq_one_letter_code
_entity_poly.pdbx_strand_id
1 'polypeptide(L)'
;ANILNEAAIMTATRGKEGITKEEIEDAFVKILLGISKEDKEVSEDEKWWTAVHEAGHAVTNRIIRPKIEIIQVSIIPRGDAGGYNLFNDEEESVVWTKSDMFNDIVVSLGGKAAEEIFFNEMSSGPSSDLRSASRMAHDMVYKYAMGETTKLVRLLEKEEYNDKLEEKMLSEFETAFNGYI
;
A
#
# COMPACT_ATOMS: atom_id res chain seq x y z
N ALA A 1 -24.13 1.03 6.59
CA ALA A 1 -25.14 2.09 6.41
C ALA A 1 -24.65 3.16 5.43
N ASN A 2 -23.39 3.57 5.54
CA ASN A 2 -22.87 4.65 4.72
C ASN A 2 -22.72 4.30 3.23
N ILE A 3 -22.30 3.07 2.89
CA ILE A 3 -22.07 2.68 1.48
C ILE A 3 -23.36 2.76 0.67
N LEU A 4 -24.45 2.16 1.15
CA LEU A 4 -25.72 2.20 0.44
C LEU A 4 -26.31 3.60 0.31
N ASN A 5 -26.13 4.45 1.33
CA ASN A 5 -26.56 5.83 1.27
C ASN A 5 -25.75 6.62 0.22
N GLU A 6 -24.44 6.44 0.20
CA GLU A 6 -23.56 7.06 -0.79
C GLU A 6 -23.88 6.57 -2.21
N ALA A 7 -24.07 5.24 -2.38
CA ALA A 7 -24.49 4.65 -3.65
C ALA A 7 -25.84 5.21 -4.13
N ALA A 8 -26.81 5.40 -3.22
CA ALA A 8 -28.10 6.03 -3.56
C ALA A 8 -27.93 7.48 -4.04
N ILE A 9 -27.09 8.26 -3.37
CA ILE A 9 -26.77 9.64 -3.78
C ILE A 9 -26.14 9.64 -5.17
N MET A 10 -25.15 8.76 -5.42
CA MET A 10 -24.50 8.65 -6.72
C MET A 10 -25.48 8.23 -7.82
N THR A 11 -26.36 7.25 -7.54
CA THR A 11 -27.41 6.82 -8.44
C THR A 11 -28.32 7.97 -8.84
N ALA A 12 -28.79 8.73 -7.86
CA ALA A 12 -29.65 9.90 -8.11
C ALA A 12 -28.91 11.00 -8.90
N THR A 13 -27.68 11.28 -8.58
CA THR A 13 -26.85 12.28 -9.29
C THR A 13 -26.60 11.88 -10.75
N ARG A 14 -26.45 10.59 -11.03
CA ARG A 14 -26.26 10.02 -12.38
C ARG A 14 -27.58 9.84 -13.14
N GLY A 15 -28.72 10.15 -12.53
CA GLY A 15 -30.05 10.01 -13.14
C GLY A 15 -30.46 8.56 -13.40
N LYS A 16 -29.89 7.59 -12.68
CA LYS A 16 -30.21 6.16 -12.80
C LYS A 16 -31.43 5.83 -11.92
N GLU A 17 -32.23 4.84 -12.33
CA GLU A 17 -33.47 4.46 -11.64
C GLU A 17 -33.24 3.58 -10.41
N GLY A 18 -32.06 2.95 -10.29
CA GLY A 18 -31.74 2.04 -9.19
C GLY A 18 -30.26 1.88 -8.96
N ILE A 19 -29.90 1.50 -7.73
CA ILE A 19 -28.52 1.21 -7.33
C ILE A 19 -28.07 -0.06 -8.01
N THR A 20 -26.98 0.01 -8.77
CA THR A 20 -26.31 -1.15 -9.37
C THR A 20 -25.05 -1.51 -8.61
N LYS A 21 -24.41 -2.62 -9.00
CA LYS A 21 -23.10 -3.03 -8.45
C LYS A 21 -22.05 -1.93 -8.63
N GLU A 22 -22.07 -1.25 -9.78
CA GLU A 22 -21.16 -0.14 -10.10
C GLU A 22 -21.26 1.00 -9.06
N GLU A 23 -22.47 1.46 -8.73
CA GLU A 23 -22.65 2.52 -7.73
C GLU A 23 -22.21 2.08 -6.32
N ILE A 24 -22.37 0.78 -5.99
CA ILE A 24 -21.89 0.26 -4.71
C ILE A 24 -20.37 0.24 -4.66
N GLU A 25 -19.72 -0.22 -5.72
CA GLU A 25 -18.25 -0.26 -5.84
C GLU A 25 -17.67 1.16 -5.81
N ASP A 26 -18.24 2.08 -6.59
CA ASP A 26 -17.82 3.48 -6.60
C ASP A 26 -18.01 4.17 -5.24
N ALA A 27 -19.13 3.89 -4.55
CA ALA A 27 -19.41 4.41 -3.22
C ALA A 27 -18.40 3.85 -2.18
N PHE A 28 -18.07 2.56 -2.30
CA PHE A 28 -17.05 1.93 -1.45
C PHE A 28 -15.69 2.60 -1.63
N VAL A 29 -15.25 2.76 -2.88
CA VAL A 29 -13.97 3.40 -3.20
C VAL A 29 -13.95 4.85 -2.75
N LYS A 30 -15.08 5.59 -2.93
CA LYS A 30 -15.20 6.99 -2.47
C LYS A 30 -15.10 7.12 -0.95
N ILE A 31 -15.70 6.21 -0.21
CA ILE A 31 -15.65 6.21 1.27
C ILE A 31 -14.24 5.86 1.76
N LEU A 32 -13.57 4.92 1.08
CA LEU A 32 -12.25 4.43 1.48
C LEU A 32 -11.13 5.42 1.13
N LEU A 33 -11.13 5.94 -0.09
CA LEU A 33 -10.03 6.72 -0.68
C LEU A 33 -10.36 8.20 -0.92
N GLY A 34 -11.61 8.61 -0.71
CA GLY A 34 -12.06 9.97 -0.95
C GLY A 34 -12.61 10.19 -2.36
N ILE A 35 -12.93 11.46 -2.65
CA ILE A 35 -13.54 11.89 -3.92
C ILE A 35 -12.50 11.76 -5.04
N SER A 36 -12.95 11.27 -6.21
CA SER A 36 -12.12 11.28 -7.42
C SER A 36 -11.86 12.72 -7.88
N LYS A 37 -10.65 12.94 -8.38
CA LYS A 37 -10.23 14.23 -8.95
C LYS A 37 -10.14 14.08 -10.48
N GLU A 38 -11.22 13.61 -11.11
CA GLU A 38 -11.27 13.38 -12.56
C GLU A 38 -11.07 14.67 -13.38
N ASP A 39 -11.46 15.80 -12.81
CA ASP A 39 -11.29 17.12 -13.43
C ASP A 39 -9.84 17.66 -13.31
N LYS A 40 -8.96 16.98 -12.59
CA LYS A 40 -7.57 17.37 -12.51
C LYS A 40 -6.88 17.05 -13.83
N GLU A 41 -6.43 18.09 -14.52
CA GLU A 41 -5.56 17.90 -15.69
C GLU A 41 -4.23 17.28 -15.24
N VAL A 42 -4.00 16.05 -15.67
CA VAL A 42 -2.77 15.30 -15.46
C VAL A 42 -2.15 15.06 -16.82
N SER A 43 -0.87 15.37 -16.99
CA SER A 43 -0.17 15.14 -18.26
C SER A 43 -0.10 13.65 -18.60
N GLU A 44 0.06 13.31 -19.90
CA GLU A 44 0.19 11.92 -20.32
C GLU A 44 1.45 11.26 -19.73
N ASP A 45 2.51 12.00 -19.54
CA ASP A 45 3.73 11.51 -18.90
C ASP A 45 3.50 11.18 -17.43
N GLU A 46 2.78 12.02 -16.68
CA GLU A 46 2.40 11.73 -15.29
C GLU A 46 1.45 10.54 -15.19
N LYS A 47 0.49 10.41 -16.12
CA LYS A 47 -0.39 9.23 -16.19
C LYS A 47 0.41 7.95 -16.44
N TRP A 48 1.36 8.01 -17.36
CA TRP A 48 2.23 6.88 -17.66
C TRP A 48 3.09 6.50 -16.45
N TRP A 49 3.66 7.50 -15.76
CA TRP A 49 4.42 7.29 -14.54
C TRP A 49 3.59 6.61 -13.46
N THR A 50 2.41 7.15 -13.19
CA THR A 50 1.46 6.57 -12.23
C THR A 50 1.05 5.15 -12.62
N ALA A 51 0.81 4.89 -13.92
CA ALA A 51 0.43 3.56 -14.38
C ALA A 51 1.53 2.51 -14.13
N VAL A 52 2.78 2.84 -14.37
CA VAL A 52 3.93 1.97 -14.09
C VAL A 52 4.05 1.72 -12.59
N HIS A 53 3.91 2.77 -11.78
CA HIS A 53 3.94 2.68 -10.33
C HIS A 53 2.85 1.72 -9.79
N GLU A 54 1.59 1.95 -10.16
CA GLU A 54 0.48 1.11 -9.72
C GLU A 54 0.57 -0.33 -10.24
N ALA A 55 1.06 -0.50 -11.47
CA ALA A 55 1.34 -1.83 -12.03
C ALA A 55 2.42 -2.55 -11.21
N GLY A 56 3.42 -1.83 -10.70
CA GLY A 56 4.44 -2.38 -9.82
C GLY A 56 3.86 -3.02 -8.57
N HIS A 57 2.96 -2.33 -7.87
CA HIS A 57 2.24 -2.87 -6.73
C HIS A 57 1.41 -4.11 -7.11
N ALA A 58 0.65 -4.02 -8.20
CA ALA A 58 -0.22 -5.10 -8.64
C ALA A 58 0.56 -6.38 -9.00
N VAL A 59 1.64 -6.26 -9.78
CA VAL A 59 2.50 -7.39 -10.18
C VAL A 59 3.17 -8.00 -8.95
N THR A 60 3.73 -7.17 -8.08
CA THR A 60 4.37 -7.64 -6.86
C THR A 60 3.37 -8.38 -5.96
N ASN A 61 2.16 -7.82 -5.77
CA ASN A 61 1.10 -8.50 -5.02
C ASN A 61 0.77 -9.86 -5.63
N ARG A 62 0.60 -9.92 -6.95
CA ARG A 62 0.22 -11.17 -7.62
C ARG A 62 1.26 -12.26 -7.47
N ILE A 63 2.54 -11.90 -7.41
CA ILE A 63 3.66 -12.85 -7.25
C ILE A 63 3.83 -13.26 -5.80
N ILE A 64 3.85 -12.29 -4.88
CA ILE A 64 4.21 -12.52 -3.48
C ILE A 64 3.01 -13.00 -2.66
N ARG A 65 1.81 -12.50 -2.97
CA ARG A 65 0.55 -12.84 -2.28
C ARG A 65 -0.50 -13.34 -3.27
N PRO A 66 -0.30 -14.51 -3.90
CA PRO A 66 -1.16 -14.99 -4.99
C PRO A 66 -2.61 -15.28 -4.58
N LYS A 67 -2.88 -15.38 -3.27
CA LYS A 67 -4.23 -15.58 -2.72
C LYS A 67 -5.00 -14.25 -2.59
N ILE A 68 -4.32 -13.13 -2.50
CA ILE A 68 -4.96 -11.83 -2.37
C ILE A 68 -5.37 -11.35 -3.75
N GLU A 69 -6.68 -11.19 -3.93
CA GLU A 69 -7.26 -10.75 -5.19
C GLU A 69 -7.03 -9.27 -5.43
N ILE A 70 -6.71 -8.90 -6.66
CA ILE A 70 -6.66 -7.52 -7.10
C ILE A 70 -8.05 -7.14 -7.59
N ILE A 71 -8.78 -6.33 -6.82
CA ILE A 71 -10.11 -5.85 -7.20
C ILE A 71 -10.02 -4.77 -8.25
N GLN A 72 -9.13 -3.80 -8.03
CA GLN A 72 -9.01 -2.65 -8.93
C GLN A 72 -7.60 -2.05 -8.88
N VAL A 73 -7.11 -1.67 -10.05
CA VAL A 73 -5.94 -0.80 -10.22
C VAL A 73 -6.40 0.46 -10.95
N SER A 74 -6.08 1.63 -10.47
CA SER A 74 -6.54 2.88 -11.05
C SER A 74 -5.46 3.95 -11.01
N ILE A 75 -5.40 4.73 -12.09
CA ILE A 75 -4.57 5.94 -12.20
C ILE A 75 -5.39 7.22 -12.03
N ILE A 76 -6.66 7.09 -11.66
CA ILE A 76 -7.51 8.25 -11.36
C ILE A 76 -7.18 8.76 -9.97
N PRO A 77 -6.72 10.00 -9.83
CA PRO A 77 -6.34 10.55 -8.54
C PRO A 77 -7.52 10.60 -7.56
N ARG A 78 -7.27 10.22 -6.30
CA ARG A 78 -8.24 10.34 -5.21
C ARG A 78 -7.57 10.86 -3.95
N GLY A 79 -8.19 11.81 -3.28
CA GLY A 79 -7.57 12.42 -2.11
C GLY A 79 -6.17 12.96 -2.44
N ASP A 80 -5.14 12.47 -1.76
CA ASP A 80 -3.74 12.82 -2.00
C ASP A 80 -2.98 11.79 -2.86
N ALA A 81 -3.65 10.69 -3.26
CA ALA A 81 -3.06 9.66 -4.10
C ALA A 81 -3.21 9.98 -5.58
N GLY A 82 -2.15 9.76 -6.36
CA GLY A 82 -2.17 9.89 -7.82
C GLY A 82 -2.84 8.72 -8.53
N GLY A 83 -2.78 7.54 -7.93
CA GLY A 83 -3.43 6.30 -8.31
C GLY A 83 -3.67 5.44 -7.09
N TYR A 84 -4.17 4.22 -7.26
CA TYR A 84 -4.35 3.27 -6.18
C TYR A 84 -4.51 1.84 -6.67
N ASN A 85 -4.15 0.90 -5.79
CA ASN A 85 -4.52 -0.50 -5.88
C ASN A 85 -5.52 -0.84 -4.78
N LEU A 86 -6.58 -1.57 -5.11
CA LEU A 86 -7.52 -2.13 -4.17
C LEU A 86 -7.38 -3.65 -4.19
N PHE A 87 -7.02 -4.20 -3.05
CA PHE A 87 -6.86 -5.63 -2.83
C PHE A 87 -7.99 -6.17 -1.96
N ASN A 88 -8.40 -7.40 -2.21
CA ASN A 88 -9.33 -8.13 -1.36
C ASN A 88 -8.57 -9.26 -0.66
N ASP A 89 -8.43 -9.13 0.65
CA ASP A 89 -7.99 -10.23 1.49
C ASP A 89 -9.24 -10.93 2.05
N GLU A 90 -9.65 -12.04 1.41
CA GLU A 90 -10.82 -12.80 1.84
C GLU A 90 -10.61 -13.47 3.20
N GLU A 91 -9.36 -13.67 3.62
CA GLU A 91 -9.01 -14.23 4.91
C GLU A 91 -8.69 -13.10 5.89
N GLU A 92 -9.68 -12.61 6.66
CA GLU A 92 -9.39 -11.78 7.86
C GLU A 92 -8.55 -12.60 8.84
N SER A 93 -7.25 -12.62 8.62
CA SER A 93 -6.32 -13.28 9.56
C SER A 93 -6.18 -12.43 10.81
N VAL A 94 -6.60 -13.00 11.93
CA VAL A 94 -6.38 -12.39 13.27
C VAL A 94 -4.89 -12.45 13.65
N VAL A 95 -4.12 -13.34 13.00
CA VAL A 95 -2.70 -13.56 13.29
C VAL A 95 -1.88 -13.18 12.07
N TRP A 96 -1.04 -12.19 12.22
CA TRP A 96 -0.07 -11.77 11.21
C TRP A 96 1.29 -12.40 11.52
N THR A 97 1.79 -13.20 10.60
CA THR A 97 3.11 -13.80 10.73
C THR A 97 4.21 -12.83 10.28
N LYS A 98 5.46 -13.15 10.61
CA LYS A 98 6.63 -12.42 10.11
C LYS A 98 6.63 -12.36 8.57
N SER A 99 6.27 -13.47 7.92
CA SER A 99 6.22 -13.55 6.46
C SER A 99 5.11 -12.67 5.87
N ASP A 100 3.94 -12.61 6.50
CA ASP A 100 2.85 -11.76 6.02
C ASP A 100 3.23 -10.28 6.07
N MET A 101 3.77 -9.84 7.20
CA MET A 101 4.25 -8.45 7.36
C MET A 101 5.37 -8.12 6.38
N PHE A 102 6.29 -9.05 6.17
CA PHE A 102 7.37 -8.88 5.21
C PHE A 102 6.84 -8.78 3.77
N ASN A 103 5.90 -9.64 3.39
CA ASN A 103 5.25 -9.60 2.09
C ASN A 103 4.53 -8.25 1.84
N ASP A 104 3.91 -7.68 2.86
CA ASP A 104 3.28 -6.36 2.77
C ASP A 104 4.30 -5.25 2.54
N ILE A 105 5.47 -5.31 3.16
CA ILE A 105 6.57 -4.39 2.90
C ILE A 105 6.99 -4.48 1.43
N VAL A 106 7.20 -5.69 0.91
CA VAL A 106 7.63 -5.92 -0.47
C VAL A 106 6.59 -5.39 -1.46
N VAL A 107 5.30 -5.64 -1.22
CA VAL A 107 4.22 -5.11 -2.06
C VAL A 107 4.16 -3.58 -2.01
N SER A 108 4.32 -2.98 -0.83
CA SER A 108 4.36 -1.51 -0.68
C SER A 108 5.49 -0.86 -1.46
N LEU A 109 6.59 -1.57 -1.68
CA LEU A 109 7.75 -1.06 -2.41
C LEU A 109 7.71 -1.38 -3.91
N GLY A 110 6.73 -2.16 -4.35
CA GLY A 110 6.57 -2.58 -5.74
C GLY A 110 6.47 -1.42 -6.73
N GLY A 111 5.75 -0.35 -6.36
CA GLY A 111 5.64 0.85 -7.19
C GLY A 111 6.99 1.55 -7.40
N LYS A 112 7.75 1.74 -6.30
CA LYS A 112 9.09 2.34 -6.37
C LYS A 112 10.04 1.51 -7.23
N ALA A 113 10.04 0.18 -7.07
CA ALA A 113 10.88 -0.72 -7.86
C ALA A 113 10.53 -0.66 -9.35
N ALA A 114 9.24 -0.57 -9.68
CA ALA A 114 8.79 -0.42 -11.05
C ALA A 114 9.27 0.90 -11.67
N GLU A 115 9.18 2.02 -10.97
CA GLU A 115 9.72 3.31 -11.44
C GLU A 115 11.21 3.19 -11.76
N GLU A 116 12.00 2.63 -10.86
CA GLU A 116 13.45 2.46 -11.02
C GLU A 116 13.79 1.60 -12.23
N ILE A 117 13.08 0.48 -12.43
CA ILE A 117 13.31 -0.44 -13.54
C ILE A 117 12.92 0.18 -14.89
N PHE A 118 11.77 0.87 -14.96
CA PHE A 118 11.23 1.35 -16.23
C PHE A 118 11.79 2.70 -16.66
N PHE A 119 12.06 3.59 -15.69
CA PHE A 119 12.49 4.95 -15.99
C PHE A 119 13.98 5.18 -15.67
N ASN A 120 14.63 4.25 -14.97
CA ASN A 120 15.97 4.44 -14.39
C ASN A 120 16.04 5.74 -13.55
N GLU A 121 14.92 6.08 -12.91
CA GLU A 121 14.69 7.30 -12.16
C GLU A 121 13.67 7.02 -11.04
N MET A 122 13.60 7.87 -10.04
CA MET A 122 12.64 7.78 -8.94
C MET A 122 11.89 9.10 -8.79
N SER A 123 10.58 9.00 -8.54
CA SER A 123 9.75 10.16 -8.25
C SER A 123 9.55 10.37 -6.73
N SER A 124 8.88 11.44 -6.38
CA SER A 124 8.41 11.66 -5.00
C SER A 124 7.10 10.89 -4.68
N GLY A 125 6.48 10.25 -5.68
CA GLY A 125 5.23 9.48 -5.55
C GLY A 125 5.26 8.42 -4.46
N PRO A 126 6.32 7.58 -4.37
CA PRO A 126 6.43 6.50 -3.40
C PRO A 126 6.54 6.92 -1.93
N SER A 127 6.42 8.20 -1.59
CA SER A 127 6.64 8.70 -0.22
C SER A 127 5.70 8.09 0.83
N SER A 128 4.45 7.80 0.46
CA SER A 128 3.47 7.12 1.32
C SER A 128 3.81 5.64 1.52
N ASP A 129 4.24 4.98 0.45
CA ASP A 129 4.60 3.57 0.46
C ASP A 129 5.85 3.32 1.28
N LEU A 130 6.87 4.17 1.11
CA LEU A 130 8.08 4.16 1.92
C LEU A 130 7.77 4.37 3.40
N ARG A 131 6.86 5.30 3.72
CA ARG A 131 6.42 5.52 5.10
C ARG A 131 5.73 4.28 5.68
N SER A 132 4.83 3.66 4.92
CA SER A 132 4.10 2.45 5.33
C SER A 132 5.04 1.28 5.52
N ALA A 133 5.93 1.03 4.56
CA ALA A 133 6.95 -0.01 4.64
C ALA A 133 7.89 0.19 5.84
N SER A 134 8.40 1.40 6.04
CA SER A 134 9.28 1.72 7.18
C SER A 134 8.58 1.55 8.52
N ARG A 135 7.32 1.97 8.62
CA ARG A 135 6.53 1.79 9.85
C ARG A 135 6.30 0.31 10.15
N MET A 136 5.94 -0.48 9.16
CA MET A 136 5.72 -1.92 9.33
C MET A 136 7.01 -2.63 9.75
N ALA A 137 8.12 -2.29 9.12
CA ALA A 137 9.41 -2.82 9.46
C ALA A 137 9.83 -2.46 10.89
N HIS A 138 9.62 -1.23 11.28
CA HIS A 138 9.80 -0.79 12.67
C HIS A 138 8.95 -1.63 13.63
N ASP A 139 7.66 -1.81 13.33
CA ASP A 139 6.77 -2.61 14.17
C ASP A 139 7.21 -4.08 14.26
N MET A 140 7.68 -4.68 13.15
CA MET A 140 8.23 -6.04 13.15
C MET A 140 9.36 -6.20 14.16
N VAL A 141 10.26 -5.24 14.19
CA VAL A 141 11.45 -5.30 15.03
C VAL A 141 11.13 -4.92 16.47
N TYR A 142 10.52 -3.76 16.66
CA TYR A 142 10.37 -3.14 17.99
C TYR A 142 9.15 -3.60 18.76
N LYS A 143 8.06 -3.83 18.06
CA LYS A 143 6.78 -4.19 18.69
C LYS A 143 6.58 -5.68 18.79
N TYR A 144 7.00 -6.42 17.76
CA TYR A 144 6.75 -7.86 17.65
C TYR A 144 7.98 -8.72 17.86
N ALA A 145 9.16 -8.13 18.05
CA ALA A 145 10.42 -8.82 18.25
C ALA A 145 10.74 -9.86 17.15
N MET A 146 10.39 -9.53 15.90
CA MET A 146 10.56 -10.41 14.74
C MET A 146 11.93 -10.28 14.06
N GLY A 147 12.82 -9.39 14.54
CA GLY A 147 14.21 -9.27 14.10
C GLY A 147 15.07 -10.46 14.51
N GLU A 148 16.19 -10.69 13.83
CA GLU A 148 17.11 -11.77 14.18
C GLU A 148 17.74 -11.57 15.57
N THR A 149 18.05 -10.34 15.95
CA THR A 149 18.68 -9.99 17.24
C THR A 149 17.66 -9.86 18.36
N THR A 150 16.39 -9.56 18.07
CA THR A 150 15.37 -9.20 19.07
C THR A 150 14.33 -10.29 19.31
N LYS A 151 14.58 -11.51 18.90
CA LYS A 151 13.63 -12.65 18.95
C LYS A 151 12.90 -12.88 20.27
N LEU A 152 13.46 -12.43 21.39
CA LEU A 152 12.93 -12.71 22.72
C LEU A 152 12.59 -11.46 23.53
N VAL A 153 12.82 -10.26 23.01
CA VAL A 153 12.69 -9.02 23.78
C VAL A 153 11.96 -7.98 22.95
N ARG A 154 10.79 -7.59 23.42
CA ARG A 154 10.13 -6.37 22.93
C ARG A 154 10.94 -5.18 23.44
N LEU A 155 11.39 -4.34 22.51
CA LEU A 155 12.07 -3.11 22.86
C LEU A 155 11.02 -2.05 23.25
N LEU A 156 11.02 -1.68 24.51
CA LEU A 156 10.15 -0.66 25.07
C LEU A 156 10.84 0.69 24.86
N GLU A 157 10.31 1.53 24.02
CA GLU A 157 10.64 2.94 23.79
C GLU A 157 12.13 3.39 23.71
N LYS A 158 12.34 4.54 23.07
CA LYS A 158 13.65 5.08 22.65
C LYS A 158 14.67 5.32 23.77
N GLU A 159 14.25 5.35 25.04
CA GLU A 159 15.11 5.62 26.19
C GLU A 159 15.95 4.41 26.66
N GLU A 160 15.60 3.21 26.19
CA GLU A 160 16.30 1.97 26.57
C GLU A 160 17.31 1.49 25.51
N TYR A 161 17.53 2.29 24.48
CA TYR A 161 18.44 1.96 23.39
C TYR A 161 19.87 2.37 23.66
N ASN A 162 20.79 1.46 23.35
CA ASN A 162 22.12 1.93 23.02
C ASN A 162 22.28 1.96 21.48
N ASP A 163 22.97 2.98 20.99
CA ASP A 163 23.20 3.27 19.57
C ASP A 163 23.66 2.06 18.75
N LYS A 164 24.42 1.15 19.34
CA LYS A 164 24.89 -0.10 18.71
C LYS A 164 23.77 -1.10 18.40
N LEU A 165 22.70 -1.12 19.18
CA LEU A 165 21.56 -2.00 18.94
C LEU A 165 20.74 -1.45 17.78
N GLU A 166 20.56 -0.12 17.73
CA GLU A 166 19.87 0.56 16.66
C GLU A 166 20.59 0.39 15.31
N GLU A 167 21.90 0.61 15.26
CA GLU A 167 22.72 0.36 14.06
C GLU A 167 22.63 -1.09 13.57
N LYS A 168 22.68 -2.05 14.48
CA LYS A 168 22.60 -3.46 14.13
C LYS A 168 21.22 -3.84 13.59
N MET A 169 20.16 -3.29 14.15
CA MET A 169 18.79 -3.52 13.72
C MET A 169 18.49 -2.88 12.38
N LEU A 170 18.98 -1.67 12.13
CA LEU A 170 18.93 -1.01 10.83
C LEU A 170 19.67 -1.82 9.77
N SER A 171 20.86 -2.35 10.09
CA SER A 171 21.63 -3.20 9.18
C SER A 171 20.92 -4.54 8.86
N GLU A 172 20.28 -5.16 9.84
CA GLU A 172 19.46 -6.37 9.60
C GLU A 172 18.27 -6.05 8.70
N PHE A 173 17.66 -4.90 8.90
CA PHE A 173 16.55 -4.42 8.07
C PHE A 173 16.99 -4.14 6.64
N GLU A 174 18.07 -3.39 6.45
CA GLU A 174 18.64 -3.09 5.12
C GLU A 174 19.07 -4.38 4.39
N THR A 175 19.63 -5.34 5.10
CA THR A 175 20.04 -6.61 4.50
C THR A 175 18.84 -7.43 4.04
N ALA A 176 17.79 -7.50 4.85
CA ALA A 176 16.55 -8.16 4.47
C ALA A 176 15.88 -7.46 3.28
N PHE A 177 15.85 -6.14 3.27
CA PHE A 177 15.28 -5.33 2.22
C PHE A 177 16.03 -5.46 0.88
N ASN A 178 17.36 -5.33 0.91
CA ASN A 178 18.19 -5.41 -0.30
C ASN A 178 18.29 -6.84 -0.89
N GLY A 179 17.92 -7.86 -0.15
CA GLY A 179 17.87 -9.23 -0.65
C GLY A 179 16.65 -9.57 -1.51
N TYR A 180 15.70 -8.63 -1.65
CA TYR A 180 14.44 -8.82 -2.37
C TYR A 180 14.21 -7.82 -3.52
N ILE A 181 15.10 -6.86 -3.69
CA ILE A 181 15.21 -5.98 -4.86
C ILE A 181 16.30 -6.56 -5.78
#